data_fd0799ba18666da246c947b6bd67cfc3
#
_entry.id   fd0799ba18666da246c947b6bd67cfc3
#
_cell.length_a   1.000
_cell.length_b   1.000
_cell.length_c   1.000
_cell.angle_alpha   90.00
_cell.angle_beta   90.00
_cell.angle_gamma   90.00
#
_symmetry.space_group_name_H-M   'P 1'
#
loop_
_entity.id
_entity.type
_entity.pdbx_description
1 polymer ?
#
loop_
_entity_poly.entity_id
_entity_poly.type
_entity_poly.pdbx_seq_one_letter_code
_entity_poly.pdbx_strand_id
1 'polypeptide(L)'
;DNYNDEQAEQIAAGTVAAMPHSSAEFVEKASGIKSRYVMNKDGIIDSKRMAPRLPERSNEVQSIQCEMGVAAAQEAMRQAGKTAADIDSVIVAASNMQRPYPAIAVEIQDALGIKGYGFDMNVACSSATFGIQQARDAVRAGSARSVLIVNPEICSGHLNFLDRDSHFIFGDVCTAIIVESAATATSDEQYSIVDSKLQTIFSNNIRNNFGFLNRGDESGTGAADKLFVQEGRKVFKEVCPAVAAQISGQLESLGISPDQLKRLWLHQANLSMNQLISKRVLGRDASADEAPIILDEYANTSSAGSIIAFHKHRADLSSGDLGVLCSFGAGYSIG
;
A
#
# COMPACT_ATOMS: atom_id res chain seq x y z
N ASP A 1 26.21 -2.38 -3.31
CA ASP A 1 27.65 -2.53 -3.60
C ASP A 1 28.47 -1.42 -3.00
N ASN A 2 28.07 -0.16 -3.13
CA ASN A 2 28.81 0.97 -2.55
C ASN A 2 29.05 0.84 -1.02
N TYR A 3 28.13 0.19 -0.28
CA TYR A 3 28.32 -0.02 1.16
C TYR A 3 29.62 -0.76 1.48
N ASN A 4 29.88 -1.88 0.81
CA ASN A 4 31.09 -2.66 1.06
C ASN A 4 32.37 -1.90 0.66
N ASP A 5 32.32 -1.13 -0.43
CA ASP A 5 33.45 -0.32 -0.89
C ASP A 5 33.75 0.82 0.09
N GLU A 6 32.71 1.53 0.53
CA GLU A 6 32.85 2.65 1.48
C GLU A 6 33.20 2.20 2.91
N GLN A 7 32.86 0.96 3.29
CA GLN A 7 33.15 0.38 4.60
C GLN A 7 34.32 -0.62 4.58
N ALA A 8 35.12 -0.66 3.50
CA ALA A 8 36.14 -1.68 3.29
C ALA A 8 37.15 -1.79 4.45
N GLU A 9 37.57 -0.67 5.03
CA GLU A 9 38.51 -0.66 6.18
C GLU A 9 37.88 -1.27 7.45
N GLN A 10 36.63 -0.93 7.74
CA GLN A 10 35.90 -1.45 8.91
C GLN A 10 35.57 -2.94 8.76
N ILE A 11 35.26 -3.36 7.51
CA ILE A 11 35.02 -4.77 7.17
C ILE A 11 36.33 -5.55 7.33
N ALA A 12 37.46 -5.03 6.82
CA ALA A 12 38.77 -5.66 6.99
C ALA A 12 39.20 -5.74 8.45
N ALA A 13 38.87 -4.75 9.27
CA ALA A 13 39.13 -4.73 10.70
C ALA A 13 38.15 -5.62 11.51
N GLY A 14 37.13 -6.20 10.90
CA GLY A 14 36.10 -7.02 11.55
C GLY A 14 35.13 -6.25 12.45
N THR A 15 35.09 -4.93 12.37
CA THR A 15 34.20 -4.07 13.17
C THR A 15 32.79 -3.91 12.54
N VAL A 16 32.69 -4.17 11.24
CA VAL A 16 31.44 -4.14 10.48
C VAL A 16 31.37 -5.38 9.61
N ALA A 17 30.19 -6.00 9.51
CA ALA A 17 29.97 -7.14 8.61
C ALA A 17 29.78 -6.65 7.17
N ALA A 18 30.39 -7.36 6.21
CA ALA A 18 30.13 -7.13 4.81
C ALA A 18 28.68 -7.45 4.45
N MET A 19 28.06 -6.64 3.60
CA MET A 19 26.75 -6.94 3.06
C MET A 19 26.83 -7.96 1.92
N PRO A 20 25.87 -8.91 1.84
CA PRO A 20 25.77 -9.77 0.67
C PRO A 20 25.55 -8.94 -0.59
N HIS A 21 26.21 -9.34 -1.68
CA HIS A 21 26.10 -8.64 -2.98
C HIS A 21 24.64 -8.61 -3.46
N SER A 22 24.22 -7.44 -3.93
CA SER A 22 22.89 -7.21 -4.51
C SER A 22 23.03 -6.28 -5.72
N SER A 23 22.73 -6.80 -6.91
CA SER A 23 22.78 -6.02 -8.16
C SER A 23 21.39 -5.62 -8.64
N ALA A 24 21.33 -4.67 -9.57
CA ALA A 24 20.08 -4.28 -10.24
C ALA A 24 19.42 -5.49 -10.93
N GLU A 25 20.22 -6.34 -11.60
CA GLU A 25 19.74 -7.56 -12.27
C GLU A 25 19.16 -8.57 -11.28
N PHE A 26 19.79 -8.70 -10.09
CA PHE A 26 19.23 -9.53 -9.02
C PHE A 26 17.88 -9.01 -8.58
N VAL A 27 17.75 -7.71 -8.32
CA VAL A 27 16.50 -7.07 -7.85
C VAL A 27 15.41 -7.24 -8.90
N GLU A 28 15.67 -6.92 -10.17
CA GLU A 28 14.70 -7.06 -11.24
C GLU A 28 14.23 -8.51 -11.42
N LYS A 29 15.16 -9.46 -11.43
CA LYS A 29 14.84 -10.89 -11.55
C LYS A 29 14.05 -11.43 -10.36
N ALA A 30 14.36 -10.96 -9.14
CA ALA A 30 13.71 -11.43 -7.92
C ALA A 30 12.31 -10.86 -7.72
N SER A 31 12.03 -9.65 -8.20
CA SER A 31 10.82 -8.90 -7.86
C SER A 31 10.06 -8.29 -9.03
N GLY A 32 10.73 -7.97 -10.13
CA GLY A 32 10.22 -7.14 -11.23
C GLY A 32 10.45 -5.63 -11.02
N ILE A 33 11.09 -5.22 -9.92
CA ILE A 33 11.33 -3.81 -9.57
C ILE A 33 12.54 -3.28 -10.32
N LYS A 34 12.40 -2.11 -10.98
CA LYS A 34 13.49 -1.38 -11.64
C LYS A 34 13.77 -0.05 -10.97
N SER A 35 12.74 0.63 -10.50
CA SER A 35 12.83 1.92 -9.83
C SER A 35 11.79 2.05 -8.73
N ARG A 36 11.91 3.10 -7.94
CA ARG A 36 10.94 3.49 -6.91
C ARG A 36 11.08 4.96 -6.55
N TYR A 37 10.03 5.50 -5.98
CA TYR A 37 10.04 6.81 -5.36
C TYR A 37 10.27 6.66 -3.85
N VAL A 38 11.05 7.54 -3.26
CA VAL A 38 11.31 7.62 -1.81
C VAL A 38 11.33 9.06 -1.37
N MET A 39 10.87 9.33 -0.15
CA MET A 39 10.81 10.69 0.41
C MET A 39 12.19 11.32 0.56
N ASN A 40 13.20 10.54 0.87
CA ASN A 40 14.57 11.03 0.99
C ASN A 40 15.58 9.99 0.50
N LYS A 41 16.16 10.24 -0.67
CA LYS A 41 17.16 9.37 -1.30
C LYS A 41 18.51 9.43 -0.59
N ASP A 42 18.97 10.63 -0.22
CA ASP A 42 20.33 10.86 0.25
C ASP A 42 20.64 10.10 1.55
N GLY A 43 19.68 10.06 2.47
CA GLY A 43 19.86 9.28 3.70
C GLY A 43 19.90 7.77 3.46
N ILE A 44 19.20 7.27 2.43
CA ILE A 44 19.15 5.84 2.10
C ILE A 44 20.47 5.38 1.47
N ILE A 45 21.05 6.18 0.55
CA ILE A 45 22.30 5.84 -0.12
C ILE A 45 23.57 6.16 0.69
N ASP A 46 23.45 6.88 1.79
CA ASP A 46 24.54 7.12 2.74
C ASP A 46 24.85 5.82 3.49
N SER A 47 26.00 5.19 3.20
CA SER A 47 26.41 3.88 3.71
C SER A 47 26.54 3.84 5.25
N LYS A 48 26.70 4.98 5.90
CA LYS A 48 26.78 5.09 7.37
C LYS A 48 25.41 5.22 8.02
N ARG A 49 24.39 5.60 7.24
CA ARG A 49 23.03 5.81 7.75
C ARG A 49 22.07 4.71 7.30
N MET A 50 22.00 4.44 6.01
CA MET A 50 21.10 3.45 5.39
C MET A 50 19.63 3.58 5.85
N ALA A 51 19.14 4.81 5.97
CA ALA A 51 17.78 5.16 6.36
C ALA A 51 17.43 6.56 5.85
N PRO A 52 16.15 6.85 5.53
CA PRO A 52 15.76 8.18 5.07
C PRO A 52 16.00 9.25 6.16
N ARG A 53 16.24 10.48 5.74
CA ARG A 53 16.25 11.66 6.61
C ARG A 53 14.88 12.29 6.58
N LEU A 54 14.04 11.95 7.54
CA LEU A 54 12.70 12.50 7.71
C LEU A 54 12.69 13.33 9.00
N PRO A 55 13.00 14.64 8.92
CA PRO A 55 13.09 15.48 10.10
C PRO A 55 11.72 15.62 10.77
N GLU A 56 11.72 15.57 12.09
CA GLU A 56 10.54 15.88 12.87
C GLU A 56 10.12 17.34 12.61
N ARG A 57 8.83 17.55 12.44
CA ARG A 57 8.24 18.87 12.24
C ARG A 57 7.68 19.40 13.54
N SER A 58 7.64 20.73 13.70
CA SER A 58 6.99 21.34 14.86
C SER A 58 5.48 21.05 14.82
N ASN A 59 4.83 21.13 15.99
CA ASN A 59 3.40 20.82 16.11
C ASN A 59 2.48 21.80 15.38
N GLU A 60 3.02 22.97 14.98
CA GLU A 60 2.30 24.00 14.22
C GLU A 60 2.32 23.76 12.70
N VAL A 61 3.13 22.80 12.25
CA VAL A 61 3.28 22.45 10.83
C VAL A 61 2.65 21.10 10.56
N GLN A 62 1.96 20.97 9.43
CA GLN A 62 1.36 19.73 8.99
C GLN A 62 2.38 18.57 8.99
N SER A 63 1.94 17.39 9.41
CA SER A 63 2.73 16.18 9.32
C SER A 63 3.06 15.84 7.85
N ILE A 64 4.12 15.07 7.62
CA ILE A 64 4.51 14.66 6.26
C ILE A 64 3.38 13.87 5.60
N GLN A 65 2.75 12.95 6.34
CA GLN A 65 1.63 12.16 5.82
C GLN A 65 0.39 13.03 5.54
N CYS A 66 0.14 14.07 6.34
CA CYS A 66 -0.92 15.02 6.05
C CYS A 66 -0.65 15.80 4.76
N GLU A 67 0.55 16.32 4.57
CA GLU A 67 0.93 17.04 3.35
C GLU A 67 0.75 16.18 2.08
N MET A 68 1.25 14.94 2.11
CA MET A 68 1.05 14.00 1.02
C MET A 68 -0.44 13.69 0.80
N GLY A 69 -1.17 13.49 1.89
CA GLY A 69 -2.60 13.20 1.89
C GLY A 69 -3.44 14.32 1.30
N VAL A 70 -3.16 15.57 1.69
CA VAL A 70 -3.85 16.76 1.15
C VAL A 70 -3.64 16.87 -0.36
N ALA A 71 -2.40 16.68 -0.83
CA ALA A 71 -2.11 16.74 -2.27
C ALA A 71 -2.89 15.70 -3.07
N ALA A 72 -2.88 14.43 -2.62
CA ALA A 72 -3.62 13.36 -3.28
C ALA A 72 -5.15 13.56 -3.19
N ALA A 73 -5.65 14.02 -2.03
CA ALA A 73 -7.06 14.27 -1.81
C ALA A 73 -7.59 15.39 -2.70
N GLN A 74 -6.87 16.50 -2.83
CA GLN A 74 -7.24 17.59 -3.71
C GLN A 74 -7.38 17.15 -5.16
N GLU A 75 -6.48 16.32 -5.65
CA GLU A 75 -6.57 15.77 -7.00
C GLU A 75 -7.77 14.82 -7.16
N ALA A 76 -8.02 13.92 -6.20
CA ALA A 76 -9.18 13.05 -6.22
C ALA A 76 -10.50 13.84 -6.18
N MET A 77 -10.59 14.86 -5.32
CA MET A 77 -11.75 15.74 -5.24
C MET A 77 -11.98 16.51 -6.55
N ARG A 78 -10.91 17.02 -7.16
CA ARG A 78 -10.97 17.70 -8.46
C ARG A 78 -11.51 16.78 -9.56
N GLN A 79 -11.01 15.54 -9.64
CA GLN A 79 -11.48 14.55 -10.62
C GLN A 79 -12.94 14.16 -10.40
N ALA A 80 -13.36 14.05 -9.13
CA ALA A 80 -14.74 13.73 -8.77
C ALA A 80 -15.71 14.92 -8.86
N GLY A 81 -15.23 16.15 -9.12
CA GLY A 81 -16.04 17.37 -9.09
C GLY A 81 -16.59 17.68 -7.69
N LYS A 82 -15.81 17.40 -6.64
CA LYS A 82 -16.20 17.56 -5.23
C LYS A 82 -15.46 18.69 -4.55
N THR A 83 -16.13 19.29 -3.58
CA THR A 83 -15.58 20.27 -2.65
C THR A 83 -15.54 19.70 -1.23
N ALA A 84 -14.93 20.42 -0.30
CA ALA A 84 -14.91 20.03 1.11
C ALA A 84 -16.33 19.85 1.72
N ALA A 85 -17.32 20.60 1.22
CA ALA A 85 -18.70 20.51 1.69
C ALA A 85 -19.41 19.23 1.25
N ASP A 86 -18.88 18.55 0.25
CA ASP A 86 -19.45 17.30 -0.29
C ASP A 86 -18.94 16.06 0.44
N ILE A 87 -17.87 16.17 1.23
CA ILE A 87 -17.23 15.05 1.93
C ILE A 87 -17.68 15.04 3.39
N ASP A 88 -18.24 13.91 3.82
CA ASP A 88 -18.74 13.73 5.19
C ASP A 88 -17.74 13.02 6.11
N SER A 89 -16.79 12.25 5.56
CA SER A 89 -15.80 11.52 6.34
C SER A 89 -14.46 11.41 5.63
N VAL A 90 -13.38 11.40 6.42
CA VAL A 90 -12.00 11.14 5.95
C VAL A 90 -11.48 9.89 6.64
N ILE A 91 -11.02 8.91 5.88
CA ILE A 91 -10.34 7.70 6.38
C ILE A 91 -8.89 7.74 5.87
N VAL A 92 -7.92 7.75 6.77
CA VAL A 92 -6.54 7.43 6.40
C VAL A 92 -6.33 5.93 6.60
N ALA A 93 -6.06 5.24 5.51
CA ALA A 93 -5.91 3.79 5.47
C ALA A 93 -4.51 3.44 4.94
N ALA A 94 -3.55 3.22 5.85
CA ALA A 94 -2.15 3.03 5.52
C ALA A 94 -1.48 1.98 6.43
N SER A 95 -0.32 1.50 6.01
CA SER A 95 0.43 0.49 6.77
C SER A 95 1.13 1.06 7.99
N ASN A 96 1.40 2.36 7.99
CA ASN A 96 2.07 3.06 9.09
C ASN A 96 1.48 4.46 9.26
N MET A 97 1.31 4.87 10.51
CA MET A 97 0.94 6.22 10.88
C MET A 97 2.14 6.94 11.47
N GLN A 98 2.38 8.17 11.06
CA GLN A 98 3.48 9.00 11.57
C GLN A 98 3.38 9.23 13.08
N ARG A 99 2.16 9.22 13.62
CA ARG A 99 1.85 9.35 15.04
C ARG A 99 0.55 8.61 15.38
N PRO A 100 0.37 8.16 16.64
CA PRO A 100 -0.86 7.48 17.05
C PRO A 100 -2.06 8.43 17.21
N TYR A 101 -1.83 9.71 17.60
CA TYR A 101 -2.86 10.74 17.76
C TYR A 101 -2.23 12.15 17.84
N PRO A 102 -2.94 13.25 17.44
CA PRO A 102 -4.22 13.19 16.72
C PRO A 102 -4.08 12.40 15.41
N ALA A 103 -5.19 11.79 14.96
CA ALA A 103 -5.21 10.99 13.73
C ALA A 103 -4.78 11.84 12.52
N ILE A 104 -4.08 11.24 11.58
CA ILE A 104 -3.68 11.89 10.32
C ILE A 104 -4.92 12.27 9.50
N ALA A 105 -5.98 11.44 9.56
CA ALA A 105 -7.26 11.76 8.93
C ALA A 105 -7.89 13.05 9.45
N VAL A 106 -7.78 13.31 10.76
CA VAL A 106 -8.30 14.55 11.36
C VAL A 106 -7.48 15.78 10.95
N GLU A 107 -6.17 15.60 10.79
CA GLU A 107 -5.27 16.64 10.29
C GLU A 107 -5.56 16.98 8.81
N ILE A 108 -5.78 15.96 7.96
CA ILE A 108 -6.19 16.14 6.56
C ILE A 108 -7.58 16.80 6.48
N GLN A 109 -8.51 16.38 7.33
CA GLN A 109 -9.86 16.93 7.42
C GLN A 109 -9.80 18.44 7.71
N ASP A 110 -9.02 18.85 8.69
CA ASP A 110 -8.82 20.27 9.05
C ASP A 110 -8.17 21.06 7.90
N ALA A 111 -7.09 20.53 7.34
CA ALA A 111 -6.35 21.17 6.25
C ALA A 111 -7.20 21.39 4.98
N LEU A 112 -8.15 20.50 4.70
CA LEU A 112 -9.08 20.60 3.56
C LEU A 112 -10.35 21.39 3.89
N GLY A 113 -10.60 21.71 5.17
CA GLY A 113 -11.83 22.38 5.62
C GLY A 113 -13.07 21.49 5.60
N ILE A 114 -12.89 20.16 5.57
CA ILE A 114 -13.98 19.18 5.58
C ILE A 114 -14.65 19.18 6.96
N LYS A 115 -15.99 19.16 6.97
CA LYS A 115 -16.79 19.01 8.19
C LYS A 115 -17.27 17.58 8.30
N GLY A 116 -17.40 17.06 9.53
CA GLY A 116 -17.81 15.70 9.78
C GLY A 116 -16.81 14.97 10.68
N TYR A 117 -16.37 13.78 10.32
CA TYR A 117 -15.47 12.98 11.14
C TYR A 117 -14.36 12.33 10.35
N GLY A 118 -13.26 11.98 11.04
CA GLY A 118 -12.14 11.28 10.44
C GLY A 118 -11.49 10.32 11.42
N PHE A 119 -10.87 9.26 10.91
CA PHE A 119 -10.10 8.30 11.69
C PHE A 119 -9.03 7.59 10.84
N ASP A 120 -8.00 7.11 11.52
CA ASP A 120 -6.96 6.29 10.91
C ASP A 120 -7.27 4.80 11.08
N MET A 121 -6.90 3.99 10.08
CA MET A 121 -6.96 2.54 10.15
C MET A 121 -5.71 1.90 9.55
N ASN A 122 -5.29 0.78 10.12
CA ASN A 122 -4.14 0.02 9.68
C ASN A 122 -4.50 -1.47 9.50
N VAL A 123 -4.43 -1.93 8.27
CA VAL A 123 -4.53 -3.34 7.87
C VAL A 123 -3.36 -3.64 6.91
N ALA A 124 -2.21 -3.06 7.21
CA ALA A 124 -1.00 -3.17 6.39
C ALA A 124 -1.28 -2.91 4.89
N CYS A 125 -0.79 -3.77 4.00
CA CYS A 125 -0.94 -3.60 2.55
C CYS A 125 -2.39 -3.69 2.05
N SER A 126 -3.33 -4.18 2.88
CA SER A 126 -4.75 -4.24 2.52
C SER A 126 -5.56 -3.03 3.00
N SER A 127 -4.92 -2.03 3.62
CA SER A 127 -5.63 -0.90 4.21
C SER A 127 -6.55 -0.19 3.21
N ALA A 128 -6.13 0.00 1.96
CA ALA A 128 -6.96 0.67 0.95
C ALA A 128 -8.26 -0.09 0.66
N THR A 129 -8.20 -1.40 0.43
CA THR A 129 -9.41 -2.20 0.12
C THR A 129 -10.31 -2.36 1.33
N PHE A 130 -9.74 -2.49 2.53
CA PHE A 130 -10.51 -2.45 3.78
C PHE A 130 -11.15 -1.07 3.99
N GLY A 131 -10.44 0.03 3.69
CA GLY A 131 -10.99 1.39 3.72
C GLY A 131 -12.15 1.58 2.74
N ILE A 132 -12.05 1.02 1.52
CA ILE A 132 -13.15 1.03 0.55
C ILE A 132 -14.38 0.32 1.10
N GLN A 133 -14.22 -0.85 1.75
CA GLN A 133 -15.34 -1.55 2.41
C GLN A 133 -15.96 -0.69 3.51
N GLN A 134 -15.15 -0.07 4.39
CA GLN A 134 -15.68 0.79 5.46
C GLN A 134 -16.45 1.99 4.89
N ALA A 135 -15.92 2.62 3.85
CA ALA A 135 -16.59 3.72 3.17
C ALA A 135 -17.90 3.29 2.52
N ARG A 136 -17.92 2.15 1.80
CA ARG A 136 -19.13 1.56 1.22
C ARG A 136 -20.19 1.30 2.30
N ASP A 137 -19.80 0.72 3.42
CA ASP A 137 -20.71 0.39 4.51
C ASP A 137 -21.27 1.65 5.17
N ALA A 138 -20.45 2.71 5.37
CA ALA A 138 -20.89 4.00 5.87
C ALA A 138 -21.91 4.66 4.93
N VAL A 139 -21.65 4.63 3.62
CA VAL A 139 -22.57 5.17 2.61
C VAL A 139 -23.88 4.38 2.57
N ARG A 140 -23.81 3.05 2.59
CA ARG A 140 -25.02 2.19 2.60
C ARG A 140 -25.85 2.31 3.86
N ALA A 141 -25.20 2.51 5.02
CA ALA A 141 -25.87 2.74 6.29
C ALA A 141 -26.45 4.16 6.43
N GLY A 142 -26.10 5.08 5.50
CA GLY A 142 -26.51 6.49 5.56
C GLY A 142 -25.75 7.31 6.60
N SER A 143 -24.63 6.80 7.13
CA SER A 143 -23.76 7.52 8.08
C SER A 143 -22.90 8.57 7.38
N ALA A 144 -22.66 8.41 6.09
CA ALA A 144 -21.98 9.36 5.23
C ALA A 144 -22.58 9.28 3.81
N ARG A 145 -22.58 10.38 3.07
CA ARG A 145 -22.93 10.42 1.64
C ARG A 145 -21.72 10.18 0.77
N SER A 146 -20.58 10.71 1.22
CA SER A 146 -19.31 10.64 0.52
C SER A 146 -18.16 10.51 1.53
N VAL A 147 -17.25 9.60 1.26
CA VAL A 147 -16.08 9.30 2.09
C VAL A 147 -14.82 9.44 1.27
N LEU A 148 -13.88 10.23 1.76
CA LEU A 148 -12.53 10.36 1.21
C LEU A 148 -11.62 9.36 1.93
N ILE A 149 -11.00 8.47 1.17
CA ILE A 149 -10.01 7.52 1.66
C ILE A 149 -8.63 7.98 1.17
N VAL A 150 -7.66 8.06 2.06
CA VAL A 150 -6.29 8.50 1.74
C VAL A 150 -5.30 7.45 2.20
N ASN A 151 -4.31 7.13 1.36
CA ASN A 151 -3.31 6.09 1.62
C ASN A 151 -1.90 6.67 1.56
N PRO A 152 -1.44 7.42 2.59
CA PRO A 152 -0.12 8.04 2.61
C PRO A 152 0.93 7.06 3.11
N GLU A 153 1.60 6.37 2.20
CA GLU A 153 2.58 5.32 2.49
C GLU A 153 4.00 5.87 2.44
N ILE A 154 4.70 5.88 3.57
CA ILE A 154 6.14 6.18 3.71
C ILE A 154 6.86 4.91 4.15
N CYS A 155 6.87 3.93 3.26
CA CYS A 155 7.41 2.60 3.56
C CYS A 155 8.93 2.58 3.71
N SER A 156 9.64 3.54 3.11
CA SER A 156 11.08 3.69 3.29
C SER A 156 11.47 3.95 4.75
N GLY A 157 10.56 4.51 5.55
CA GLY A 157 10.79 4.83 6.95
C GLY A 157 10.96 3.61 7.87
N HIS A 158 10.48 2.44 7.46
CA HIS A 158 10.56 1.22 8.27
C HIS A 158 11.25 0.05 7.57
N LEU A 159 11.80 0.26 6.37
CA LEU A 159 12.51 -0.74 5.61
C LEU A 159 13.93 -0.95 6.17
N ASN A 160 14.35 -2.21 6.29
CA ASN A 160 15.72 -2.55 6.62
C ASN A 160 16.59 -2.55 5.36
N PHE A 161 17.33 -1.46 5.14
CA PHE A 161 18.22 -1.33 3.98
C PHE A 161 19.48 -2.21 4.06
N LEU A 162 19.77 -2.82 5.21
CA LEU A 162 20.85 -3.80 5.39
C LEU A 162 20.40 -5.24 5.09
N ASP A 163 19.12 -5.49 4.90
CA ASP A 163 18.61 -6.80 4.54
C ASP A 163 18.61 -7.00 3.02
N ARG A 164 19.48 -7.90 2.52
CA ARG A 164 19.60 -8.22 1.10
C ARG A 164 18.29 -8.62 0.45
N ASP A 165 17.44 -9.33 1.17
CA ASP A 165 16.23 -9.93 0.62
C ASP A 165 15.03 -8.96 0.61
N SER A 166 15.13 -7.82 1.31
CA SER A 166 14.02 -6.87 1.41
C SER A 166 14.37 -5.40 1.16
N HIS A 167 15.65 -5.00 1.14
CA HIS A 167 16.07 -3.59 1.03
C HIS A 167 15.50 -2.83 -0.19
N PHE A 168 15.10 -3.54 -1.23
CA PHE A 168 14.60 -2.99 -2.48
C PHE A 168 13.07 -2.94 -2.59
N ILE A 169 12.35 -3.60 -1.68
CA ILE A 169 10.93 -3.93 -1.86
C ILE A 169 10.06 -2.69 -1.95
N PHE A 170 10.21 -1.72 -1.03
CA PHE A 170 9.23 -0.66 -0.85
C PHE A 170 9.59 0.67 -1.52
N GLY A 171 8.54 1.34 -2.05
CA GLY A 171 8.52 2.74 -2.45
C GLY A 171 7.52 3.54 -1.62
N ASP A 172 7.67 4.88 -1.64
CA ASP A 172 6.82 5.84 -0.95
C ASP A 172 5.86 6.49 -1.94
N VAL A 173 4.59 6.66 -1.54
CA VAL A 173 3.55 7.24 -2.39
C VAL A 173 2.33 7.64 -1.55
N CYS A 174 1.45 8.44 -2.12
CA CYS A 174 0.11 8.66 -1.58
C CYS A 174 -0.95 8.50 -2.68
N THR A 175 -2.04 7.84 -2.35
CA THR A 175 -3.25 7.77 -3.19
C THR A 175 -4.46 8.27 -2.43
N ALA A 176 -5.49 8.71 -3.17
CA ALA A 176 -6.77 9.08 -2.59
C ALA A 176 -7.93 8.56 -3.45
N ILE A 177 -9.02 8.19 -2.80
CA ILE A 177 -10.21 7.59 -3.41
C ILE A 177 -11.44 8.25 -2.80
N ILE A 178 -12.46 8.53 -3.61
CA ILE A 178 -13.78 8.94 -3.12
C ILE A 178 -14.75 7.79 -3.36
N VAL A 179 -15.40 7.37 -2.28
CA VAL A 179 -16.53 6.42 -2.32
C VAL A 179 -17.79 7.17 -1.91
N GLU A 180 -18.79 7.16 -2.76
CA GLU A 180 -20.01 7.91 -2.56
C GLU A 180 -21.25 7.17 -3.04
N SER A 181 -22.43 7.70 -2.68
CA SER A 181 -23.69 7.24 -3.23
C SER A 181 -23.78 7.57 -4.71
N ALA A 182 -24.20 6.61 -5.54
CA ALA A 182 -24.43 6.84 -6.96
C ALA A 182 -25.45 7.97 -7.22
N ALA A 183 -26.33 8.26 -6.26
CA ALA A 183 -27.30 9.37 -6.37
C ALA A 183 -26.66 10.76 -6.24
N THR A 184 -25.46 10.85 -5.65
CA THR A 184 -24.73 12.12 -5.44
C THR A 184 -23.48 12.23 -6.30
N ALA A 185 -23.13 11.19 -7.03
CA ALA A 185 -21.97 11.15 -7.90
C ALA A 185 -22.12 12.13 -9.06
N THR A 186 -21.08 12.93 -9.30
CA THR A 186 -21.06 14.00 -10.31
C THR A 186 -19.98 13.80 -11.37
N SER A 187 -19.02 12.89 -11.14
CA SER A 187 -17.99 12.57 -12.13
C SER A 187 -18.56 11.81 -13.32
N ASP A 188 -18.04 12.06 -14.51
CA ASP A 188 -18.32 11.28 -15.70
C ASP A 188 -17.66 9.88 -15.64
N GLU A 189 -16.56 9.75 -14.90
CA GLU A 189 -15.92 8.48 -14.61
C GLU A 189 -16.38 7.94 -13.26
N GLN A 190 -17.21 6.90 -13.29
CA GLN A 190 -17.75 6.23 -12.09
C GLN A 190 -17.57 4.73 -12.19
N TYR A 191 -17.25 4.11 -11.05
CA TYR A 191 -17.07 2.66 -10.94
C TYR A 191 -17.93 2.14 -9.80
N SER A 192 -18.84 1.22 -10.10
CA SER A 192 -19.74 0.63 -9.11
C SER A 192 -19.01 -0.45 -8.33
N ILE A 193 -19.06 -0.40 -6.98
CA ILE A 193 -18.63 -1.49 -6.13
C ILE A 193 -19.74 -2.54 -6.10
N VAL A 194 -19.61 -3.57 -6.95
CA VAL A 194 -20.61 -4.65 -7.09
C VAL A 194 -20.68 -5.45 -5.80
N ASP A 195 -19.53 -5.92 -5.32
CA ASP A 195 -19.40 -6.67 -4.07
C ASP A 195 -18.03 -6.43 -3.44
N SER A 196 -17.88 -6.83 -2.19
CA SER A 196 -16.58 -6.79 -1.50
C SER A 196 -16.48 -7.91 -0.47
N LYS A 197 -15.28 -8.46 -0.32
CA LYS A 197 -15.00 -9.57 0.60
C LYS A 197 -13.67 -9.33 1.30
N LEU A 198 -13.68 -9.38 2.62
CA LEU A 198 -12.52 -9.19 3.48
C LEU A 198 -12.22 -10.47 4.24
N GLN A 199 -10.94 -10.77 4.44
CA GLN A 199 -10.47 -11.88 5.25
C GLN A 199 -9.19 -11.50 5.99
N THR A 200 -9.03 -12.00 7.22
CA THR A 200 -7.77 -11.95 7.97
C THR A 200 -7.42 -13.33 8.50
N ILE A 201 -6.13 -13.67 8.49
CA ILE A 201 -5.57 -14.93 8.99
C ILE A 201 -4.31 -14.57 9.77
N PHE A 202 -4.24 -14.88 11.07
CA PHE A 202 -3.07 -14.54 11.87
C PHE A 202 -1.81 -15.22 11.38
N SER A 203 -0.75 -14.42 11.13
CA SER A 203 0.59 -14.89 10.76
C SER A 203 1.66 -13.85 11.10
N ASN A 204 2.78 -14.30 11.65
CA ASN A 204 3.98 -13.49 11.89
C ASN A 204 4.99 -13.53 10.73
N ASN A 205 4.65 -14.13 9.60
CA ASN A 205 5.57 -14.24 8.46
C ASN A 205 5.85 -12.90 7.77
N ILE A 206 4.99 -11.90 7.98
CA ILE A 206 5.27 -10.49 7.66
C ILE A 206 4.96 -9.69 8.91
N ARG A 207 5.93 -8.95 9.41
CA ARG A 207 5.77 -8.17 10.64
C ARG A 207 6.66 -6.94 10.68
N ASN A 208 6.26 -6.02 11.52
CA ASN A 208 7.04 -4.91 12.04
C ASN A 208 6.58 -4.69 13.49
N ASN A 209 7.49 -4.91 14.44
CA ASN A 209 7.16 -4.84 15.87
C ASN A 209 7.43 -3.44 16.47
N PHE A 210 7.59 -2.40 15.64
CA PHE A 210 7.72 -1.04 16.13
C PHE A 210 6.37 -0.49 16.62
N GLY A 211 6.36 0.09 17.82
CA GLY A 211 5.17 0.70 18.39
C GLY A 211 5.48 1.50 19.65
N PHE A 212 4.49 2.20 20.22
CA PHE A 212 4.67 3.08 21.37
C PHE A 212 5.18 2.35 22.64
N LEU A 213 4.93 1.04 22.76
CA LEU A 213 5.44 0.21 23.87
C LEU A 213 6.96 -0.03 23.80
N ASN A 214 7.63 0.27 22.68
CA ASN A 214 9.09 0.15 22.60
C ASN A 214 9.84 1.00 23.64
N ARG A 215 9.24 2.06 24.15
CA ARG A 215 9.80 2.86 25.26
C ARG A 215 9.85 2.09 26.59
N GLY A 216 9.05 1.05 26.71
CA GLY A 216 9.07 0.16 27.89
C GLY A 216 10.15 -0.93 27.85
N ASP A 217 10.85 -1.07 26.73
CA ASP A 217 11.91 -2.07 26.55
C ASP A 217 13.25 -1.37 26.34
N GLU A 218 14.14 -1.45 27.31
CA GLU A 218 15.45 -0.78 27.30
C GLU A 218 16.36 -1.29 26.16
N SER A 219 16.21 -2.53 25.72
CA SER A 219 17.04 -3.19 24.71
C SER A 219 16.41 -3.23 23.31
N GLY A 220 15.11 -3.02 23.21
CA GLY A 220 14.32 -3.40 22.04
C GLY A 220 14.29 -2.41 20.88
N THR A 221 14.53 -1.12 21.13
CA THR A 221 14.32 -0.06 20.11
C THR A 221 15.20 -0.23 18.87
N GLY A 222 16.39 -0.77 19.01
CA GLY A 222 17.35 -1.05 17.93
C GLY A 222 17.27 -2.46 17.35
N ALA A 223 16.35 -3.30 17.83
CA ALA A 223 16.24 -4.67 17.35
C ALA A 223 15.77 -4.75 15.89
N ALA A 224 16.30 -5.72 15.14
CA ALA A 224 16.01 -5.87 13.71
C ALA A 224 14.50 -6.07 13.39
N ASP A 225 13.74 -6.64 14.32
CA ASP A 225 12.29 -6.85 14.18
C ASP A 225 11.45 -5.57 14.39
N LYS A 226 12.06 -4.43 14.73
CA LYS A 226 11.44 -3.09 14.74
C LYS A 226 11.41 -2.48 13.35
N LEU A 227 12.07 -3.08 12.39
CA LEU A 227 11.97 -2.81 10.97
C LEU A 227 11.14 -3.89 10.29
N PHE A 228 10.91 -3.73 8.99
CA PHE A 228 10.18 -4.72 8.21
C PHE A 228 10.92 -6.06 8.16
N VAL A 229 10.21 -7.14 8.47
CA VAL A 229 10.69 -8.53 8.37
C VAL A 229 9.68 -9.37 7.63
N GLN A 230 10.14 -10.18 6.67
CA GLN A 230 9.27 -11.16 6.01
C GLN A 230 9.98 -12.50 5.76
N GLU A 231 9.22 -13.57 5.86
CA GLU A 231 9.62 -14.91 5.45
C GLU A 231 9.07 -15.20 4.03
N GLY A 232 9.65 -14.58 3.01
CA GLY A 232 9.11 -14.46 1.66
C GLY A 232 8.64 -15.78 1.04
N ARG A 233 9.37 -16.90 1.25
CA ARG A 233 8.98 -18.23 0.73
C ARG A 233 7.69 -18.76 1.38
N LYS A 234 7.49 -18.55 2.68
CA LYS A 234 6.25 -18.94 3.38
C LYS A 234 5.10 -18.07 2.93
N VAL A 235 5.32 -16.75 2.89
CA VAL A 235 4.34 -15.78 2.38
C VAL A 235 3.85 -16.18 0.99
N PHE A 236 4.75 -16.46 0.06
CA PHE A 236 4.41 -16.88 -1.29
C PHE A 236 3.51 -18.14 -1.31
N LYS A 237 3.88 -19.16 -0.50
CA LYS A 237 3.14 -20.43 -0.45
C LYS A 237 1.76 -20.31 0.19
N GLU A 238 1.59 -19.42 1.14
CA GLU A 238 0.35 -19.28 1.92
C GLU A 238 -0.58 -18.22 1.32
N VAL A 239 -0.07 -17.07 0.92
CA VAL A 239 -0.87 -15.94 0.46
C VAL A 239 -1.40 -16.15 -0.96
N CYS A 240 -0.57 -16.60 -1.91
CA CYS A 240 -1.03 -16.74 -3.30
C CYS A 240 -2.25 -17.66 -3.46
N PRO A 241 -2.29 -18.88 -2.85
CA PRO A 241 -3.48 -19.70 -2.93
C PRO A 241 -4.68 -19.10 -2.20
N ALA A 242 -4.48 -18.44 -1.04
CA ALA A 242 -5.56 -17.82 -0.27
C ALA A 242 -6.23 -16.68 -1.05
N VAL A 243 -5.43 -15.80 -1.66
CA VAL A 243 -5.93 -14.70 -2.50
C VAL A 243 -6.70 -15.23 -3.71
N ALA A 244 -6.13 -16.19 -4.44
CA ALA A 244 -6.80 -16.78 -5.59
C ALA A 244 -8.13 -17.46 -5.19
N ALA A 245 -8.15 -18.20 -4.08
CA ALA A 245 -9.37 -18.83 -3.55
C ALA A 245 -10.44 -17.80 -3.15
N GLN A 246 -10.03 -16.68 -2.50
CA GLN A 246 -10.97 -15.62 -2.14
C GLN A 246 -11.60 -14.98 -3.38
N ILE A 247 -10.80 -14.62 -4.39
CA ILE A 247 -11.29 -14.03 -5.64
C ILE A 247 -12.22 -15.02 -6.34
N SER A 248 -11.77 -16.27 -6.57
CA SER A 248 -12.58 -17.29 -7.27
C SER A 248 -13.88 -17.59 -6.55
N GLY A 249 -13.86 -17.72 -5.22
CA GLY A 249 -15.07 -17.96 -4.42
C GLY A 249 -16.03 -16.77 -4.41
N GLN A 250 -15.53 -15.54 -4.52
CA GLN A 250 -16.38 -14.36 -4.67
C GLN A 250 -17.04 -14.32 -6.06
N LEU A 251 -16.27 -14.57 -7.13
CA LEU A 251 -16.81 -14.64 -8.49
C LEU A 251 -17.89 -15.74 -8.60
N GLU A 252 -17.63 -16.92 -8.05
CA GLU A 252 -18.60 -18.02 -8.02
C GLU A 252 -19.89 -17.61 -7.30
N SER A 253 -19.78 -16.96 -6.14
CA SER A 253 -20.95 -16.51 -5.38
C SER A 253 -21.81 -15.48 -6.11
N LEU A 254 -21.20 -14.74 -7.04
CA LEU A 254 -21.87 -13.74 -7.90
C LEU A 254 -22.32 -14.30 -9.25
N GLY A 255 -22.00 -15.56 -9.56
CA GLY A 255 -22.29 -16.16 -10.87
C GLY A 255 -21.44 -15.56 -12.01
N ILE A 256 -20.28 -15.00 -11.69
CA ILE A 256 -19.37 -14.37 -12.67
C ILE A 256 -18.30 -15.40 -13.07
N SER A 257 -18.19 -15.66 -14.38
CA SER A 257 -17.08 -16.45 -14.93
C SER A 257 -15.78 -15.63 -14.95
N PRO A 258 -14.62 -16.23 -14.66
CA PRO A 258 -13.33 -15.54 -14.80
C PRO A 258 -13.09 -14.91 -16.18
N ASP A 259 -13.61 -15.49 -17.25
CA ASP A 259 -13.51 -14.98 -18.62
C ASP A 259 -14.29 -13.67 -18.85
N GLN A 260 -15.19 -13.29 -17.94
CA GLN A 260 -15.92 -12.02 -18.00
C GLN A 260 -15.10 -10.87 -17.38
N LEU A 261 -13.99 -11.18 -16.72
CA LEU A 261 -13.13 -10.16 -16.11
C LEU A 261 -12.30 -9.45 -17.18
N LYS A 262 -12.45 -8.15 -17.25
CA LYS A 262 -11.58 -7.30 -18.05
C LYS A 262 -10.21 -7.14 -17.41
N ARG A 263 -10.15 -7.03 -16.06
CA ARG A 263 -8.90 -6.69 -15.37
C ARG A 263 -8.84 -7.12 -13.91
N LEU A 264 -7.62 -7.47 -13.47
CA LEU A 264 -7.25 -7.77 -12.10
C LEU A 264 -6.21 -6.75 -11.63
N TRP A 265 -6.60 -5.78 -10.81
CA TRP A 265 -5.68 -4.84 -10.17
C TRP A 265 -5.24 -5.40 -8.82
N LEU A 266 -4.18 -6.18 -8.84
CA LEU A 266 -3.66 -6.85 -7.65
C LEU A 266 -2.69 -5.96 -6.87
N HIS A 267 -2.53 -6.25 -5.58
CA HIS A 267 -1.45 -5.70 -4.78
C HIS A 267 -0.09 -5.94 -5.44
N GLN A 268 0.73 -4.92 -5.47
CA GLN A 268 2.01 -4.90 -6.18
C GLN A 268 3.16 -5.34 -5.25
N ALA A 269 3.10 -6.59 -4.77
CA ALA A 269 4.10 -7.12 -3.85
C ALA A 269 5.34 -7.68 -4.58
N ASN A 270 5.10 -8.49 -5.61
CA ASN A 270 6.12 -9.18 -6.38
C ASN A 270 5.51 -9.69 -7.70
N LEU A 271 6.26 -9.59 -8.79
CA LEU A 271 5.79 -10.00 -10.12
C LEU A 271 5.32 -11.47 -10.16
N SER A 272 6.10 -12.38 -9.58
CA SER A 272 5.75 -13.82 -9.57
C SER A 272 4.48 -14.12 -8.78
N MET A 273 4.21 -13.35 -7.71
CA MET A 273 2.94 -13.49 -6.96
C MET A 273 1.76 -13.08 -7.83
N ASN A 274 1.85 -11.93 -8.50
CA ASN A 274 0.78 -11.43 -9.37
C ASN A 274 0.50 -12.40 -10.52
N GLN A 275 1.56 -12.92 -11.17
CA GLN A 275 1.43 -13.92 -12.22
C GLN A 275 0.78 -15.20 -11.73
N LEU A 276 1.16 -15.72 -10.56
CA LEU A 276 0.58 -16.94 -10.01
C LEU A 276 -0.88 -16.76 -9.60
N ILE A 277 -1.22 -15.63 -8.95
CA ILE A 277 -2.59 -15.34 -8.52
C ILE A 277 -3.50 -15.19 -9.74
N SER A 278 -3.12 -14.35 -10.71
CA SER A 278 -3.91 -14.14 -11.93
C SER A 278 -4.09 -15.43 -12.73
N LYS A 279 -3.02 -16.24 -12.87
CA LYS A 279 -3.09 -17.56 -13.52
C LYS A 279 -4.08 -18.50 -12.84
N ARG A 280 -4.09 -18.53 -11.51
CA ARG A 280 -5.02 -19.37 -10.74
C ARG A 280 -6.46 -18.93 -10.86
N VAL A 281 -6.70 -17.61 -10.88
CA VAL A 281 -8.05 -17.03 -11.04
C VAL A 281 -8.58 -17.27 -12.45
N LEU A 282 -7.76 -17.01 -13.47
CA LEU A 282 -8.17 -17.09 -14.89
C LEU A 282 -8.07 -18.52 -15.46
N GLY A 283 -7.38 -19.44 -14.78
CA GLY A 283 -7.10 -20.81 -15.29
C GLY A 283 -6.05 -20.85 -16.41
N ARG A 284 -5.45 -19.71 -16.77
CA ARG A 284 -4.42 -19.53 -17.81
C ARG A 284 -3.50 -18.38 -17.45
N ASP A 285 -2.41 -18.21 -18.18
CA ASP A 285 -1.57 -17.03 -18.00
C ASP A 285 -2.36 -15.76 -18.41
N ALA A 286 -2.28 -14.74 -17.58
CA ALA A 286 -2.87 -13.42 -17.84
C ALA A 286 -1.98 -12.62 -18.82
N SER A 287 -2.59 -11.85 -19.70
CA SER A 287 -1.88 -10.82 -20.45
C SER A 287 -1.51 -9.63 -19.53
N ALA A 288 -0.62 -8.75 -20.02
CA ALA A 288 -0.26 -7.52 -19.30
C ALA A 288 -1.48 -6.58 -19.10
N ASP A 289 -2.43 -6.60 -20.02
CA ASP A 289 -3.65 -5.79 -19.91
C ASP A 289 -4.63 -6.38 -18.89
N GLU A 290 -4.70 -7.72 -18.76
CA GLU A 290 -5.60 -8.37 -17.81
C GLU A 290 -5.09 -8.28 -16.36
N ALA A 291 -3.78 -8.32 -16.15
CA ALA A 291 -3.16 -8.20 -14.82
C ALA A 291 -1.99 -7.23 -14.86
N PRO A 292 -2.27 -5.92 -14.97
CA PRO A 292 -1.23 -4.91 -15.10
C PRO A 292 -0.36 -4.82 -13.86
N ILE A 293 0.92 -4.50 -14.07
CA ILE A 293 1.90 -4.25 -13.03
C ILE A 293 2.37 -2.80 -13.05
N ILE A 294 2.76 -2.30 -11.88
CA ILE A 294 3.41 -1.01 -11.70
C ILE A 294 4.72 -1.15 -10.87
N LEU A 295 5.11 -2.40 -10.62
CA LEU A 295 6.29 -2.74 -9.81
C LEU A 295 7.60 -2.19 -10.38
N ASP A 296 7.71 -2.15 -11.69
CA ASP A 296 8.91 -1.68 -12.37
C ASP A 296 9.18 -0.19 -12.14
N GLU A 297 8.14 0.61 -11.92
CA GLU A 297 8.23 2.06 -11.70
C GLU A 297 8.10 2.47 -10.22
N TYR A 298 7.17 1.83 -9.47
CA TYR A 298 6.80 2.26 -8.11
C TYR A 298 7.32 1.33 -7.02
N ALA A 299 7.77 0.12 -7.36
CA ALA A 299 8.00 -0.95 -6.41
C ALA A 299 6.72 -1.33 -5.63
N ASN A 300 6.85 -1.94 -4.45
CA ASN A 300 5.73 -2.21 -3.56
C ASN A 300 5.42 -0.95 -2.74
N THR A 301 4.27 -0.36 -2.97
CA THR A 301 3.79 0.83 -2.26
C THR A 301 2.72 0.49 -1.21
N SER A 302 2.84 -0.69 -0.60
CA SER A 302 1.94 -1.17 0.44
C SER A 302 0.46 -1.09 0.02
N SER A 303 -0.40 -0.37 0.75
CA SER A 303 -1.84 -0.29 0.49
C SER A 303 -2.19 0.43 -0.82
N ALA A 304 -1.32 1.32 -1.29
CA ALA A 304 -1.58 2.14 -2.47
C ALA A 304 -1.37 1.41 -3.81
N GLY A 305 -0.63 0.28 -3.82
CA GLY A 305 -0.18 -0.35 -5.07
C GLY A 305 -1.31 -0.80 -6.01
N SER A 306 -2.36 -1.42 -5.49
CA SER A 306 -3.53 -1.81 -6.28
C SER A 306 -4.31 -0.59 -6.79
N ILE A 307 -4.34 0.49 -6.02
CA ILE A 307 -5.00 1.75 -6.40
C ILE A 307 -4.24 2.44 -7.54
N ILE A 308 -2.91 2.47 -7.49
CA ILE A 308 -2.08 3.00 -8.59
C ILE A 308 -2.29 2.15 -9.85
N ALA A 309 -2.29 0.81 -9.73
CA ALA A 309 -2.54 -0.08 -10.85
C ALA A 309 -3.91 0.20 -11.47
N PHE A 310 -4.97 0.35 -10.66
CA PHE A 310 -6.29 0.76 -11.12
C PHE A 310 -6.25 2.13 -11.81
N HIS A 311 -5.66 3.14 -11.18
CA HIS A 311 -5.60 4.50 -11.71
C HIS A 311 -4.90 4.57 -13.08
N LYS A 312 -3.78 3.88 -13.24
CA LYS A 312 -2.99 3.89 -14.50
C LYS A 312 -3.62 3.05 -15.61
N HIS A 313 -4.41 2.05 -15.26
CA HIS A 313 -4.94 1.05 -16.20
C HIS A 313 -6.47 0.97 -16.15
N ARG A 314 -7.17 2.11 -16.22
CA ARG A 314 -8.64 2.20 -16.26
C ARG A 314 -9.19 2.92 -17.48
N ALA A 315 -8.34 3.64 -18.23
CA ALA A 315 -8.80 4.55 -19.29
C ALA A 315 -9.50 3.86 -20.48
N ASP A 316 -9.24 2.56 -20.67
CA ASP A 316 -9.85 1.73 -21.72
C ASP A 316 -11.09 0.95 -21.25
N LEU A 317 -11.55 1.18 -20.02
CA LEU A 317 -12.75 0.53 -19.50
C LEU A 317 -14.01 1.14 -20.09
N SER A 318 -14.96 0.29 -20.37
CA SER A 318 -16.27 0.63 -20.90
C SER A 318 -17.38 0.24 -19.93
N SER A 319 -18.57 0.83 -20.10
CA SER A 319 -19.73 0.46 -19.29
C SER A 319 -20.04 -1.03 -19.42
N GLY A 320 -20.15 -1.71 -18.28
CA GLY A 320 -20.35 -3.16 -18.19
C GLY A 320 -19.08 -3.98 -18.05
N ASP A 321 -17.88 -3.40 -18.23
CA ASP A 321 -16.64 -4.09 -17.95
C ASP A 321 -16.52 -4.41 -16.45
N LEU A 322 -16.10 -5.63 -16.14
CA LEU A 322 -15.89 -6.12 -14.78
C LEU A 322 -14.40 -6.23 -14.45
N GLY A 323 -14.05 -5.84 -13.25
CA GLY A 323 -12.68 -6.00 -12.75
C GLY A 323 -12.63 -6.33 -11.26
N VAL A 324 -11.48 -6.79 -10.80
CA VAL A 324 -11.22 -7.09 -9.40
C VAL A 324 -10.08 -6.21 -8.91
N LEU A 325 -10.34 -5.42 -7.89
CA LEU A 325 -9.32 -4.71 -7.13
C LEU A 325 -9.03 -5.54 -5.87
N CYS A 326 -7.81 -6.06 -5.74
CA CYS A 326 -7.48 -6.91 -4.60
C CYS A 326 -6.13 -6.55 -4.00
N SER A 327 -6.14 -6.25 -2.71
CA SER A 327 -4.93 -6.08 -1.90
C SER A 327 -4.77 -7.23 -0.92
N PHE A 328 -3.52 -7.54 -0.59
CA PHE A 328 -3.16 -8.58 0.38
C PHE A 328 -1.82 -8.25 1.03
N GLY A 329 -1.63 -8.70 2.26
CA GLY A 329 -0.40 -8.41 2.98
C GLY A 329 -0.34 -8.99 4.38
N ALA A 330 0.40 -8.26 5.23
CA ALA A 330 0.60 -8.67 6.62
C ALA A 330 -0.73 -8.89 7.36
N GLY A 331 -0.68 -9.80 8.26
CA GLY A 331 -1.84 -10.17 9.04
C GLY A 331 -1.99 -11.69 9.14
N TYR A 332 -2.24 -12.51 8.07
CA TYR A 332 -2.48 -11.98 6.71
C TYR A 332 -3.82 -11.27 6.62
N SER A 333 -3.88 -10.34 5.70
CA SER A 333 -5.12 -9.65 5.31
C SER A 333 -5.32 -9.74 3.80
N ILE A 334 -6.56 -9.92 3.35
CA ILE A 334 -6.96 -10.00 1.93
C ILE A 334 -8.27 -9.21 1.80
N GLY A 335 -8.30 -8.26 0.90
CA GLY A 335 -9.50 -7.46 0.66
C GLY A 335 -9.66 -7.08 -0.81
#